data_67e5f9a3bd2015df8f6bad4eb62bf840
#
_entry.id   67e5f9a3bd2015df8f6bad4eb62bf840
#
_cell.length_a   1.000
_cell.length_b   1.000
_cell.length_c   1.000
_cell.angle_alpha   90.00
_cell.angle_beta   90.00
_cell.angle_gamma   90.00
#
_symmetry.space_group_name_H-M   'P 1'
#
loop_
_entity.id
_entity.type
_entity.pdbx_description
1 polymer ?
#
loop_
_entity_poly.entity_id
_entity_poly.type
_entity_poly.pdbx_seq_one_letter_code
_entity_poly.pdbx_strand_id
1 'polypeptide(L)'
;IQIVQGVPPSPRSDHVAAIHADRYFFVFGGCSHATCFNDLHVLDLQNKEWSRPAQKGEIPSPRAGHAGVTVGELWFIFGGGDHKRGVSQSVVLNMSTLVWSVIKRVQGFASLAREGLTSVLGSYNGEDVLVFFGGYDGQYTNQVK
;
A
#
# COMPACT_ATOMS: atom_id res chain seq x y z
N ILE A 1 -23.37 13.02 7.61
CA ILE A 1 -22.66 13.06 6.29
C ILE A 1 -22.01 14.43 6.17
N GLN A 2 -20.72 14.42 5.93
CA GLN A 2 -19.94 15.64 5.71
C GLN A 2 -19.68 15.84 4.21
N ILE A 3 -19.73 17.08 3.78
CA ILE A 3 -19.40 17.43 2.40
C ILE A 3 -17.88 17.42 2.25
N VAL A 4 -17.38 16.62 1.30
CA VAL A 4 -15.97 16.53 0.96
C VAL A 4 -15.75 17.18 -0.38
N GLN A 5 -14.76 18.06 -0.47
CA GLN A 5 -14.40 18.78 -1.69
C GLN A 5 -13.29 18.06 -2.47
N GLY A 6 -13.03 18.54 -3.68
CA GLY A 6 -12.04 17.98 -4.57
C GLY A 6 -12.51 16.74 -5.34
N VAL A 7 -11.60 16.14 -6.07
CA VAL A 7 -11.89 14.96 -6.90
C VAL A 7 -11.43 13.70 -6.15
N PRO A 8 -12.36 12.85 -5.68
CA PRO A 8 -12.00 11.61 -5.02
C PRO A 8 -11.38 10.62 -6.01
N PRO A 9 -10.72 9.56 -5.50
CA PRO A 9 -10.34 8.45 -6.36
C PRO A 9 -11.56 7.89 -7.10
N SER A 10 -11.36 7.44 -8.34
CA SER A 10 -12.41 6.70 -9.07
C SER A 10 -12.78 5.42 -8.30
N PRO A 11 -13.98 4.86 -8.50
CA PRO A 11 -14.39 3.62 -7.86
C PRO A 11 -13.39 2.49 -8.12
N ARG A 12 -12.96 1.83 -7.08
CA ARG A 12 -11.96 0.76 -7.12
C ARG A 12 -12.06 -0.13 -5.88
N SER A 13 -11.45 -1.30 -5.96
CA SER A 13 -11.33 -2.24 -4.85
C SER A 13 -9.88 -2.66 -4.64
N ASP A 14 -9.62 -3.29 -3.49
CA ASP A 14 -8.32 -3.87 -3.15
C ASP A 14 -7.17 -2.86 -3.11
N HIS A 15 -7.49 -1.61 -2.81
CA HIS A 15 -6.50 -0.55 -2.51
C HIS A 15 -6.01 -0.67 -1.08
N VAL A 16 -4.94 0.05 -0.74
CA VAL A 16 -4.50 0.25 0.64
C VAL A 16 -4.65 1.71 1.03
N ALA A 17 -4.81 1.93 2.32
CA ALA A 17 -4.94 3.26 2.90
C ALA A 17 -4.06 3.38 4.13
N ALA A 18 -3.66 4.61 4.44
CA ALA A 18 -2.89 4.95 5.63
C ALA A 18 -3.24 6.35 6.11
N ILE A 19 -3.04 6.60 7.41
CA ILE A 19 -3.16 7.94 7.98
C ILE A 19 -1.77 8.44 8.37
N HIS A 20 -1.47 9.67 7.97
CA HIS A 20 -0.24 10.36 8.33
C HIS A 20 -0.55 11.61 9.14
N ALA A 21 0.18 11.79 10.25
CA ALA A 21 0.10 12.97 11.13
C ALA A 21 -1.33 13.23 11.64
N ASP A 22 -2.14 12.19 11.84
CA ASP A 22 -3.55 12.26 12.27
C ASP A 22 -4.43 13.17 11.40
N ARG A 23 -3.97 13.51 10.21
CA ARG A 23 -4.62 14.49 9.34
C ARG A 23 -4.84 14.03 7.91
N TYR A 24 -3.85 13.34 7.33
CA TYR A 24 -3.85 13.00 5.91
C TYR A 24 -4.17 11.54 5.70
N PHE A 25 -5.26 11.28 5.00
CA PHE A 25 -5.69 9.93 4.63
C PHE A 25 -5.21 9.63 3.21
N PHE A 26 -4.25 8.72 3.09
CA PHE A 26 -3.65 8.30 1.84
C PHE A 26 -4.34 7.07 1.28
N VAL A 27 -4.58 7.05 -0.02
CA VAL A 27 -5.09 5.89 -0.76
C VAL A 27 -4.16 5.61 -1.93
N PHE A 28 -3.69 4.39 -2.04
CA PHE A 28 -2.80 3.97 -3.13
C PHE A 28 -3.28 2.70 -3.81
N GLY A 29 -3.29 2.74 -5.16
CA GLY A 29 -3.52 1.56 -5.98
C GLY A 29 -4.97 1.10 -6.00
N GLY A 30 -5.14 -0.20 -6.11
CA GLY A 30 -6.43 -0.85 -6.32
C GLY A 30 -6.70 -1.10 -7.80
N CYS A 31 -7.76 -1.83 -8.08
CA CYS A 31 -8.19 -2.12 -9.45
C CYS A 31 -9.68 -1.87 -9.63
N SER A 32 -10.06 -1.53 -10.84
CA SER A 32 -11.41 -1.68 -11.38
C SER A 32 -11.45 -2.93 -12.27
N HIS A 33 -12.59 -3.18 -12.91
CA HIS A 33 -12.69 -4.29 -13.87
C HIS A 33 -11.71 -4.16 -15.04
N ALA A 34 -11.47 -2.94 -15.48
CA ALA A 34 -10.70 -2.67 -16.69
C ALA A 34 -9.21 -2.46 -16.40
N THR A 35 -8.83 -1.93 -15.23
CA THR A 35 -7.46 -1.48 -15.01
C THR A 35 -7.07 -1.51 -13.55
N CYS A 36 -5.76 -1.65 -13.31
CA CYS A 36 -5.16 -1.43 -12.01
C CYS A 36 -4.47 -0.07 -11.97
N PHE A 37 -4.36 0.48 -10.77
CA PHE A 37 -3.92 1.84 -10.55
C PHE A 37 -2.61 1.88 -9.76
N ASN A 38 -1.82 2.92 -9.99
CA ASN A 38 -0.67 3.31 -9.18
C ASN A 38 -0.73 4.80 -8.78
N ASP A 39 -1.92 5.36 -8.83
CA ASP A 39 -2.14 6.73 -8.39
C ASP A 39 -2.21 6.83 -6.86
N LEU A 40 -1.84 7.99 -6.37
CA LEU A 40 -1.87 8.34 -4.96
C LEU A 40 -2.87 9.46 -4.75
N HIS A 41 -3.84 9.23 -3.89
CA HIS A 41 -4.82 10.24 -3.50
C HIS A 41 -4.69 10.53 -2.01
N VAL A 42 -4.90 11.78 -1.65
CA VAL A 42 -4.84 12.23 -0.25
C VAL A 42 -6.10 13.00 0.09
N LEU A 43 -6.77 12.58 1.16
CA LEU A 43 -7.85 13.34 1.77
C LEU A 43 -7.30 14.08 2.98
N ASP A 44 -7.34 15.41 2.94
CA ASP A 44 -7.05 16.25 4.10
C ASP A 44 -8.27 16.23 5.03
N LEU A 45 -8.15 15.56 6.17
CA LEU A 45 -9.26 15.40 7.10
C LEU A 45 -9.64 16.71 7.80
N GLN A 46 -8.74 17.67 7.88
CA GLN A 46 -9.02 18.97 8.47
C GLN A 46 -9.81 19.87 7.50
N ASN A 47 -9.39 19.95 6.25
CA ASN A 47 -10.02 20.76 5.22
C ASN A 47 -11.12 20.01 4.48
N LYS A 48 -11.21 18.68 4.66
CA LYS A 48 -12.17 17.80 3.98
C LYS A 48 -12.07 17.91 2.46
N GLU A 49 -10.84 17.85 1.97
CA GLU A 49 -10.56 18.04 0.55
C GLU A 49 -9.63 16.93 0.03
N TRP A 50 -10.04 16.34 -1.11
CA TRP A 50 -9.22 15.41 -1.86
C TRP A 50 -8.20 16.13 -2.72
N SER A 51 -7.02 15.57 -2.81
CA SER A 51 -5.97 16.00 -3.73
C SER A 51 -5.27 14.77 -4.32
N ARG A 52 -4.61 14.98 -5.45
CA ARG A 52 -3.77 13.97 -6.10
C ARG A 52 -2.36 14.54 -6.20
N PRO A 53 -1.55 14.37 -5.13
CA PRO A 53 -0.21 14.96 -5.12
C PRO A 53 0.72 14.31 -6.14
N ALA A 54 1.69 15.07 -6.62
CA ALA A 54 2.74 14.55 -7.47
C ALA A 54 3.62 13.58 -6.69
N GLN A 55 3.72 12.35 -7.20
CA GLN A 55 4.58 11.33 -6.65
C GLN A 55 6.00 11.50 -7.18
N LYS A 56 7.00 11.23 -6.34
CA LYS A 56 8.42 11.37 -6.68
C LYS A 56 9.15 10.05 -6.43
N GLY A 57 10.33 9.92 -7.01
CA GLY A 57 11.19 8.76 -6.83
C GLY A 57 10.76 7.58 -7.69
N GLU A 58 10.92 6.39 -7.16
CA GLU A 58 10.63 5.12 -7.86
C GLU A 58 9.15 4.75 -7.72
N ILE A 59 8.29 5.38 -8.51
CA ILE A 59 6.84 5.18 -8.45
C ILE A 59 6.52 3.72 -8.74
N PRO A 60 5.75 3.04 -7.85
CA PRO A 60 5.44 1.62 -8.03
C PRO A 60 4.58 1.36 -9.27
N SER A 61 4.67 0.13 -9.79
CA SER A 61 3.75 -0.34 -10.81
C SER A 61 2.32 -0.43 -10.26
N PRO A 62 1.30 -0.32 -11.14
CA PRO A 62 -0.09 -0.52 -10.74
C PRO A 62 -0.31 -1.88 -10.08
N ARG A 63 -1.09 -1.89 -9.01
CA ARG A 63 -1.37 -3.13 -8.24
C ARG A 63 -2.61 -3.03 -7.40
N ALA A 64 -3.16 -4.20 -7.05
CA ALA A 64 -4.26 -4.37 -6.13
C ALA A 64 -4.03 -5.60 -5.25
N GLY A 65 -4.74 -5.68 -4.13
CA GLY A 65 -4.58 -6.79 -3.19
C GLY A 65 -3.25 -6.78 -2.45
N HIS A 66 -2.55 -5.66 -2.47
CA HIS A 66 -1.31 -5.45 -1.72
C HIS A 66 -1.61 -5.21 -0.23
N ALA A 67 -0.60 -5.35 0.61
CA ALA A 67 -0.70 -5.07 2.03
C ALA A 67 0.16 -3.87 2.40
N GLY A 68 -0.31 -3.05 3.33
CA GLY A 68 0.40 -1.86 3.78
C GLY A 68 0.54 -1.79 5.28
N VAL A 69 1.66 -1.26 5.74
CA VAL A 69 1.98 -1.03 7.15
C VAL A 69 2.70 0.30 7.28
N THR A 70 2.30 1.11 8.26
CA THR A 70 2.97 2.37 8.56
C THR A 70 3.92 2.24 9.75
N VAL A 71 5.09 2.85 9.64
CA VAL A 71 6.03 3.04 10.74
C VAL A 71 6.44 4.52 10.71
N GLY A 72 5.90 5.33 11.63
CA GLY A 72 6.08 6.77 11.59
C GLY A 72 5.56 7.38 10.29
N GLU A 73 6.40 8.10 9.57
CA GLU A 73 6.08 8.71 8.27
C GLU A 73 6.30 7.79 7.08
N LEU A 74 6.76 6.55 7.31
CA LEU A 74 7.03 5.58 6.27
C LEU A 74 5.86 4.63 6.10
N TRP A 75 5.41 4.48 4.88
CA TRP A 75 4.34 3.55 4.50
C TRP A 75 4.91 2.45 3.62
N PHE A 76 5.02 1.26 4.19
CA PHE A 76 5.53 0.08 3.51
C PHE A 76 4.40 -0.65 2.80
N ILE A 77 4.60 -1.00 1.54
CA ILE A 77 3.62 -1.71 0.72
C ILE A 77 4.25 -2.96 0.12
N PHE A 78 3.56 -4.08 0.29
CA PHE A 78 4.05 -5.41 -0.07
C PHE A 78 3.05 -6.16 -0.94
N GLY A 79 3.56 -6.87 -1.93
CA GLY A 79 2.78 -7.82 -2.72
C GLY A 79 1.75 -7.16 -3.64
N GLY A 80 0.65 -7.88 -3.84
CA GLY A 80 -0.40 -7.51 -4.76
C GLY A 80 -0.23 -8.11 -6.15
N GLY A 81 -1.07 -7.70 -7.07
CA GLY A 81 -1.05 -8.12 -8.46
C GLY A 81 -1.70 -7.09 -9.39
N ASP A 82 -1.58 -7.31 -10.69
CA ASP A 82 -2.03 -6.37 -11.72
C ASP A 82 -3.04 -6.97 -12.72
N HIS A 83 -3.83 -7.95 -12.32
CA HIS A 83 -4.72 -8.80 -13.12
C HIS A 83 -4.02 -9.87 -13.94
N LYS A 84 -2.71 -9.79 -14.13
CA LYS A 84 -1.94 -10.75 -14.95
C LYS A 84 -1.07 -11.64 -14.10
N ARG A 85 -0.44 -11.06 -13.07
CA ARG A 85 0.54 -11.75 -12.21
C ARG A 85 0.69 -11.04 -10.88
N GLY A 86 1.26 -11.73 -9.90
CA GLY A 86 1.68 -11.13 -8.64
C GLY A 86 2.84 -10.14 -8.84
N VAL A 87 2.89 -9.14 -8.00
CA VAL A 87 3.94 -8.13 -7.96
C VAL A 87 4.84 -8.42 -6.77
N SER A 88 6.11 -8.74 -7.02
CA SER A 88 7.07 -9.08 -5.97
C SER A 88 7.76 -7.87 -5.35
N GLN A 89 7.70 -6.72 -6.02
CA GLN A 89 8.39 -5.52 -5.58
C GLN A 89 7.75 -4.96 -4.30
N SER A 90 8.55 -4.85 -3.25
CA SER A 90 8.17 -4.15 -2.02
C SER A 90 8.66 -2.71 -2.11
N VAL A 91 7.81 -1.78 -1.70
CA VAL A 91 8.06 -0.36 -1.84
C VAL A 91 7.75 0.37 -0.54
N VAL A 92 8.35 1.53 -0.36
CA VAL A 92 8.09 2.40 0.77
C VAL A 92 7.86 3.83 0.29
N LEU A 93 6.80 4.45 0.79
CA LEU A 93 6.52 5.87 0.59
C LEU A 93 6.88 6.64 1.86
N ASN A 94 7.72 7.66 1.71
CA ASN A 94 7.82 8.69 2.74
C ASN A 94 6.62 9.64 2.56
N MET A 95 5.67 9.59 3.49
CA MET A 95 4.42 10.36 3.40
C MET A 95 4.61 11.87 3.59
N SER A 96 5.74 12.28 4.18
CA SER A 96 6.06 13.70 4.33
C SER A 96 6.65 14.31 3.05
N THR A 97 7.48 13.57 2.33
CA THR A 97 8.19 14.03 1.13
C THR A 97 7.55 13.57 -0.18
N LEU A 98 6.65 12.57 -0.12
CA LEU A 98 6.02 11.93 -1.27
C LEU A 98 7.02 11.23 -2.20
N VAL A 99 8.12 10.75 -1.64
CA VAL A 99 9.16 10.02 -2.37
C VAL A 99 9.00 8.53 -2.15
N TRP A 100 8.90 7.79 -3.25
CA TRP A 100 8.90 6.34 -3.27
C TRP A 100 10.32 5.77 -3.37
N SER A 101 10.55 4.67 -2.67
CA SER A 101 11.78 3.88 -2.75
C SER A 101 11.43 2.40 -2.85
N VAL A 102 12.28 1.64 -3.54
CA VAL A 102 12.15 0.18 -3.62
C VAL A 102 12.95 -0.45 -2.49
N ILE A 103 12.33 -1.40 -1.80
CA ILE A 103 13.00 -2.20 -0.77
C ILE A 103 13.77 -3.31 -1.49
N LYS A 104 15.09 -3.20 -1.54
CA LYS A 104 15.95 -4.12 -2.31
C LYS A 104 16.30 -5.40 -1.58
N ARG A 105 16.17 -5.43 -0.25
CA ARG A 105 16.44 -6.63 0.56
C ARG A 105 15.49 -6.69 1.74
N VAL A 106 14.79 -7.81 1.81
CA VAL A 106 14.05 -8.19 3.02
C VAL A 106 14.63 -9.55 3.43
N GLN A 107 15.35 -9.59 4.56
CA GLN A 107 15.93 -10.85 5.06
C GLN A 107 14.81 -11.84 5.42
N GLY A 108 14.98 -13.09 4.99
CA GLY A 108 14.05 -14.17 5.35
C GLY A 108 12.83 -14.28 4.45
N PHE A 109 12.75 -13.55 3.34
CA PHE A 109 11.57 -13.59 2.47
C PHE A 109 11.79 -14.35 1.17
N ALA A 110 10.98 -15.37 0.98
CA ALA A 110 10.53 -15.78 -0.32
C ALA A 110 9.59 -14.72 -0.90
N SER A 111 9.31 -14.77 -2.18
CA SER A 111 8.45 -13.81 -2.87
C SER A 111 7.15 -13.51 -2.11
N LEU A 112 6.84 -12.22 -1.95
CA LEU A 112 5.55 -11.73 -1.47
C LEU A 112 4.63 -11.35 -2.65
N ALA A 113 4.88 -11.88 -3.84
CA ALA A 113 4.07 -11.63 -5.04
C ALA A 113 2.70 -12.31 -4.91
N ARG A 114 1.89 -11.86 -3.95
CA ARG A 114 0.58 -12.43 -3.61
C ARG A 114 -0.45 -11.34 -3.46
N GLU A 115 -1.64 -11.60 -3.93
CA GLU A 115 -2.80 -10.74 -3.72
C GLU A 115 -3.53 -11.15 -2.45
N GLY A 116 -4.09 -10.19 -1.73
CA GLY A 116 -4.92 -10.45 -0.56
C GLY A 116 -4.15 -10.95 0.66
N LEU A 117 -2.82 -10.77 0.71
CA LEU A 117 -2.08 -11.02 1.94
C LEU A 117 -2.37 -9.95 2.99
N THR A 118 -2.13 -10.29 4.24
CA THR A 118 -2.21 -9.33 5.34
C THR A 118 -0.84 -9.09 5.94
N SER A 119 -0.62 -7.90 6.46
CA SER A 119 0.61 -7.56 7.17
C SER A 119 0.32 -6.73 8.42
N VAL A 120 1.09 -6.97 9.45
CA VAL A 120 1.03 -6.20 10.70
C VAL A 120 2.43 -5.91 11.20
N LEU A 121 2.57 -4.80 11.92
CA LEU A 121 3.77 -4.49 12.68
C LEU A 121 3.61 -5.12 14.08
N GLY A 122 4.61 -5.89 14.48
CA GLY A 122 4.69 -6.46 15.81
C GLY A 122 6.03 -6.15 16.46
N SER A 123 6.23 -6.67 17.66
CA SER A 123 7.50 -6.58 18.37
C SER A 123 7.91 -7.96 18.85
N TYR A 124 9.17 -8.30 18.64
CA TYR A 124 9.75 -9.56 19.10
C TYR A 124 11.14 -9.30 19.64
N ASN A 125 11.37 -9.68 20.91
CA ASN A 125 12.64 -9.44 21.62
C ASN A 125 13.09 -7.96 21.57
N GLY A 126 12.14 -7.01 21.65
CA GLY A 126 12.45 -5.57 21.63
C GLY A 126 12.72 -5.00 20.25
N GLU A 127 12.58 -5.79 19.19
CA GLU A 127 12.76 -5.35 17.81
C GLU A 127 11.41 -5.30 17.07
N ASP A 128 11.24 -4.30 16.23
CA ASP A 128 10.08 -4.22 15.36
C ASP A 128 10.18 -5.28 14.25
N VAL A 129 9.09 -6.03 14.09
CA VAL A 129 9.01 -7.08 13.07
C VAL A 129 7.75 -6.90 12.24
N LEU A 130 7.86 -7.20 10.96
CA LEU A 130 6.71 -7.28 10.07
C LEU A 130 6.30 -8.73 9.91
N VAL A 131 5.01 -8.99 10.12
CA VAL A 131 4.44 -10.34 10.00
C VAL A 131 3.46 -10.35 8.84
N PHE A 132 3.61 -11.34 7.96
CA PHE A 132 2.77 -11.53 6.78
C PHE A 132 2.02 -12.85 6.88
N PHE A 133 0.78 -12.86 6.43
CA PHE A 133 -0.02 -14.09 6.40
C PHE A 133 -0.82 -14.17 5.11
N GLY A 134 -0.84 -15.37 4.53
CA GLY A 134 -1.77 -15.75 3.50
C GLY A 134 -1.48 -15.17 2.12
N GLY A 135 -2.53 -14.99 1.36
CA GLY A 135 -2.53 -14.48 0.00
C GLY A 135 -2.71 -15.56 -1.07
N TYR A 136 -2.78 -15.10 -2.30
CA TYR A 136 -3.01 -15.92 -3.49
C TYR A 136 -2.01 -15.57 -4.59
N ASP A 137 -1.28 -16.56 -5.09
CA ASP A 137 -0.31 -16.42 -6.18
C ASP A 137 -0.50 -17.48 -7.29
N GLY A 138 -1.72 -17.94 -7.44
CA GLY A 138 -2.10 -19.12 -8.20
C GLY A 138 -2.58 -20.24 -7.29
N GLN A 139 -2.25 -20.17 -6.00
CA GLN A 139 -2.70 -21.04 -4.93
C GLN A 139 -2.90 -20.23 -3.65
N TYR A 140 -3.89 -20.63 -2.86
CA TYR A 140 -4.06 -20.06 -1.52
C TYR A 140 -2.98 -20.61 -0.58
N THR A 141 -2.51 -19.79 0.33
CA THR A 141 -1.50 -20.19 1.32
C THR A 141 -1.93 -19.79 2.73
N ASN A 142 -1.54 -20.61 3.69
CA ASN A 142 -1.68 -20.33 5.12
C ASN A 142 -0.32 -20.09 5.82
N GLN A 143 0.70 -19.80 5.03
CA GLN A 143 2.03 -19.53 5.57
C GLN A 143 2.09 -18.20 6.30
N VAL A 144 2.82 -18.19 7.40
CA VAL A 144 3.24 -16.99 8.13
C VAL A 144 4.70 -16.71 7.82
N LYS A 145 5.01 -15.48 7.54
CA LYS A 145 6.39 -15.05 7.26
C LYS A 145 6.74 -13.79 8.01
#